data_feaf8a54957e0ccf589a6fa9e33b8516
#
_entry.id   feaf8a54957e0ccf589a6fa9e33b8516
#
_cell.length_a   1.000
_cell.length_b   1.000
_cell.length_c   1.000
_cell.angle_alpha   90.00
_cell.angle_beta   90.00
_cell.angle_gamma   90.00
#
_symmetry.space_group_name_H-M   'P 1'
#
loop_
_entity.id
_entity.type
_entity.pdbx_description
1 polymer ?
#
loop_
_entity_poly.entity_id
_entity_poly.type
_entity_poly.pdbx_seq_one_letter_code
_entity_poly.pdbx_strand_id
1 'polypeptide(L)'
;MTAFLIRPDMPGFKVVGTVHKLGIRGSTQAELSYEALEVPVDHLLGAVGRGFGVAVHVLNAGRLTLAAGCTGGTKRTLNQMASYAEQRVQFGHPLADFEITQRKLSRIASEIYASDSMLGILASLVDRGDNDFSLEAACAKVFASEMVWRAADEMVQLAGGRGYVKPYPYERILRDSRINRIFEGANEVLRLFIALNGVQAPAEALKEVGSALRRPLRNLGLLSGYATSRVKLRLGQTSTLDIELHDRLRKHKEYFEQHVAELGSATDRLIIRHREQIVDSQLMLERLADMAIDLFATASVIARTQSLIDERGIETCEREIALCDLFCVEAGRRFRANRGMLDSREEEVDNTRRGVAGFVREGKGYFVTDAILEE
;
A
#
# COMPACT_ATOMS: atom_id res chain seq x y z
N MET A 1 -15.35 -16.02 -17.64
CA MET A 1 -14.40 -15.12 -18.36
C MET A 1 -13.31 -15.98 -18.95
N THR A 2 -12.95 -15.78 -20.23
CA THR A 2 -11.97 -16.56 -20.98
C THR A 2 -11.00 -15.57 -21.63
N ALA A 3 -9.70 -15.89 -21.66
CA ALA A 3 -8.68 -15.05 -22.26
C ALA A 3 -8.30 -15.55 -23.66
N PHE A 4 -8.11 -14.62 -24.61
CA PHE A 4 -7.71 -14.88 -25.97
C PHE A 4 -6.55 -13.97 -26.38
N LEU A 5 -5.67 -14.47 -27.24
CA LEU A 5 -4.66 -13.69 -27.93
C LEU A 5 -5.25 -13.08 -29.20
N ILE A 6 -5.22 -11.77 -29.30
CA ILE A 6 -5.72 -11.01 -30.45
C ILE A 6 -4.56 -10.31 -31.14
N ARG A 7 -4.52 -10.36 -32.48
CA ARG A 7 -3.52 -9.67 -33.30
C ARG A 7 -4.17 -8.49 -34.04
N PRO A 8 -3.40 -7.41 -34.26
CA PRO A 8 -3.92 -6.21 -34.94
C PRO A 8 -4.34 -6.43 -36.40
N ASP A 9 -3.85 -7.49 -37.06
CA ASP A 9 -4.13 -7.85 -38.45
C ASP A 9 -5.42 -8.68 -38.61
N MET A 10 -6.10 -9.04 -37.52
CA MET A 10 -7.33 -9.83 -37.56
C MET A 10 -8.51 -9.02 -38.08
N PRO A 11 -9.35 -9.57 -39.00
CA PRO A 11 -10.55 -8.90 -39.45
C PRO A 11 -11.49 -8.56 -38.31
N GLY A 12 -12.00 -7.34 -38.29
CA GLY A 12 -12.85 -6.84 -37.19
C GLY A 12 -12.12 -6.15 -36.03
N PHE A 13 -10.77 -6.18 -36.02
CA PHE A 13 -9.98 -5.37 -35.10
C PHE A 13 -9.71 -3.99 -35.68
N LYS A 14 -9.96 -2.93 -34.91
CA LYS A 14 -9.67 -1.53 -35.31
C LYS A 14 -9.10 -0.74 -34.15
N VAL A 15 -8.10 0.09 -34.46
CA VAL A 15 -7.67 1.18 -33.59
C VAL A 15 -8.50 2.41 -33.95
N VAL A 16 -9.38 2.84 -33.04
CA VAL A 16 -10.32 3.95 -33.27
C VAL A 16 -9.62 5.31 -33.14
N GLY A 17 -8.72 5.42 -32.16
CA GLY A 17 -7.99 6.66 -31.91
C GLY A 17 -6.96 6.51 -30.80
N THR A 18 -6.25 7.60 -30.55
CA THR A 18 -5.27 7.69 -29.47
C THR A 18 -5.76 8.61 -28.36
N VAL A 19 -5.46 8.25 -27.10
CA VAL A 19 -5.91 9.00 -25.94
C VAL A 19 -4.84 9.99 -25.49
N HIS A 20 -5.21 11.27 -25.32
CA HIS A 20 -4.36 12.29 -24.71
C HIS A 20 -4.37 12.14 -23.19
N LYS A 21 -3.18 12.07 -22.58
CA LYS A 21 -3.02 11.76 -21.15
C LYS A 21 -2.41 12.92 -20.38
N LEU A 22 -2.62 12.93 -19.06
CA LEU A 22 -2.00 13.87 -18.13
C LEU A 22 -0.47 13.73 -18.14
N GLY A 23 0.03 12.49 -17.98
CA GLY A 23 1.43 12.10 -17.94
C GLY A 23 1.71 10.87 -18.78
N ILE A 24 2.94 10.37 -18.75
CA ILE A 24 3.44 9.24 -19.54
C ILE A 24 3.05 9.40 -21.03
N ARG A 25 3.23 10.61 -21.55
CA ARG A 25 2.80 10.96 -22.91
C ARG A 25 3.65 10.30 -24.01
N GLY A 26 4.85 9.82 -23.66
CA GLY A 26 5.72 9.08 -24.56
C GLY A 26 5.25 7.65 -24.86
N SER A 27 4.31 7.09 -24.06
CA SER A 27 3.68 5.81 -24.32
C SER A 27 2.28 6.05 -24.90
N THR A 28 2.01 5.55 -26.10
CA THR A 28 0.71 5.70 -26.76
C THR A 28 -0.33 4.78 -26.10
N GLN A 29 -1.53 5.29 -25.88
CA GLN A 29 -2.70 4.51 -25.49
C GLN A 29 -3.77 4.68 -26.54
N ALA A 30 -4.38 3.57 -26.95
CA ALA A 30 -5.37 3.55 -28.02
C ALA A 30 -6.72 3.05 -27.52
N GLU A 31 -7.77 3.56 -28.13
CA GLU A 31 -9.13 3.01 -28.07
C GLU A 31 -9.25 1.93 -29.13
N LEU A 32 -9.72 0.75 -28.75
CA LEU A 32 -9.86 -0.42 -29.61
C LEU A 32 -11.33 -0.76 -29.82
N SER A 33 -11.69 -1.10 -31.08
CA SER A 33 -13.00 -1.63 -31.43
C SER A 33 -12.86 -3.07 -31.95
N TYR A 34 -13.83 -3.89 -31.60
CA TYR A 34 -13.94 -5.29 -32.01
C TYR A 34 -15.32 -5.49 -32.64
N GLU A 35 -15.37 -5.59 -33.98
CA GLU A 35 -16.61 -5.75 -34.73
C GLU A 35 -16.65 -7.14 -35.38
N ALA A 36 -17.50 -8.04 -34.88
CA ALA A 36 -17.63 -9.41 -35.33
C ALA A 36 -16.26 -10.12 -35.48
N LEU A 37 -15.34 -9.88 -34.54
CA LEU A 37 -14.01 -10.44 -34.54
C LEU A 37 -14.07 -11.95 -34.28
N GLU A 38 -13.75 -12.75 -35.28
CA GLU A 38 -13.60 -14.21 -35.14
C GLU A 38 -12.19 -14.53 -34.64
N VAL A 39 -12.12 -15.19 -33.49
CA VAL A 39 -10.85 -15.57 -32.87
C VAL A 39 -10.67 -17.08 -32.97
N PRO A 40 -9.61 -17.61 -33.63
CA PRO A 40 -9.32 -19.00 -33.69
C PRO A 40 -9.17 -19.67 -32.32
N VAL A 41 -9.56 -20.94 -32.21
CA VAL A 41 -9.54 -21.67 -30.93
C VAL A 41 -8.12 -21.85 -30.40
N ASP A 42 -7.12 -21.96 -31.27
CA ASP A 42 -5.69 -22.04 -30.94
C ASP A 42 -5.12 -20.74 -30.36
N HIS A 43 -5.87 -19.62 -30.46
CA HIS A 43 -5.56 -18.37 -29.77
C HIS A 43 -6.10 -18.32 -28.33
N LEU A 44 -6.70 -19.39 -27.82
CA LEU A 44 -7.12 -19.50 -26.43
C LEU A 44 -5.90 -19.45 -25.51
N LEU A 45 -5.91 -18.50 -24.56
CA LEU A 45 -4.88 -18.36 -23.54
C LEU A 45 -5.34 -19.05 -22.25
N GLY A 46 -4.75 -20.21 -21.94
CA GLY A 46 -5.13 -21.02 -20.79
C GLY A 46 -6.40 -21.85 -21.05
N ALA A 47 -7.21 -22.09 -20.04
CA ALA A 47 -8.42 -22.87 -20.12
C ALA A 47 -9.70 -22.01 -20.22
N VAL A 48 -10.75 -22.54 -20.86
CA VAL A 48 -12.07 -21.91 -20.92
C VAL A 48 -12.58 -21.64 -19.50
N GLY A 49 -13.06 -20.41 -19.25
CA GLY A 49 -13.54 -19.99 -17.94
C GLY A 49 -12.45 -19.56 -16.94
N ARG A 50 -11.17 -19.72 -17.27
CA ARG A 50 -10.04 -19.40 -16.38
C ARG A 50 -9.31 -18.08 -16.72
N GLY A 51 -9.82 -17.28 -17.64
CA GLY A 51 -9.18 -16.04 -18.10
C GLY A 51 -8.99 -14.99 -17.00
N PHE A 52 -9.84 -14.95 -15.99
CA PHE A 52 -9.64 -14.05 -14.83
C PHE A 52 -8.38 -14.42 -14.03
N GLY A 53 -8.12 -15.72 -13.82
CA GLY A 53 -6.90 -16.17 -13.15
C GLY A 53 -5.63 -15.79 -13.91
N VAL A 54 -5.66 -15.87 -15.26
CA VAL A 54 -4.55 -15.38 -16.12
C VAL A 54 -4.30 -13.90 -15.90
N ALA A 55 -5.35 -13.08 -15.91
CA ALA A 55 -5.23 -11.64 -15.69
C ALA A 55 -4.64 -11.31 -14.30
N VAL A 56 -5.10 -11.99 -13.24
CA VAL A 56 -4.60 -11.77 -11.87
C VAL A 56 -3.12 -12.14 -11.76
N HIS A 57 -2.69 -13.24 -12.38
CA HIS A 57 -1.28 -13.63 -12.36
C HIS A 57 -0.38 -12.59 -13.03
N VAL A 58 -0.78 -12.07 -14.18
CA VAL A 58 -0.07 -10.99 -14.88
C VAL A 58 -0.03 -9.71 -14.02
N LEU A 59 -1.14 -9.37 -13.36
CA LEU A 59 -1.22 -8.19 -12.49
C LEU A 59 -0.27 -8.28 -11.28
N ASN A 60 -0.02 -9.45 -10.72
CA ASN A 60 0.90 -9.59 -9.59
C ASN A 60 2.35 -9.27 -9.99
N ALA A 61 2.80 -9.77 -11.15
CA ALA A 61 4.10 -9.41 -11.70
C ALA A 61 4.16 -7.90 -12.07
N GLY A 62 3.07 -7.37 -12.62
CA GLY A 62 2.93 -5.94 -12.93
C GLY A 62 3.04 -5.06 -11.69
N ARG A 63 2.43 -5.43 -10.57
CA ARG A 63 2.52 -4.71 -9.29
C ARG A 63 3.94 -4.66 -8.73
N LEU A 64 4.66 -5.78 -8.78
CA LEU A 64 6.07 -5.84 -8.36
C LEU A 64 6.94 -4.90 -9.19
N THR A 65 6.84 -4.98 -10.52
CA THR A 65 7.63 -4.13 -11.44
C THR A 65 7.26 -2.66 -11.31
N LEU A 66 5.98 -2.35 -11.10
CA LEU A 66 5.53 -0.99 -10.81
C LEU A 66 6.13 -0.45 -9.52
N ALA A 67 6.09 -1.22 -8.43
CA ALA A 67 6.68 -0.81 -7.15
C ALA A 67 8.19 -0.55 -7.28
N ALA A 68 8.91 -1.40 -8.04
CA ALA A 68 10.32 -1.20 -8.34
C ALA A 68 10.57 0.09 -9.14
N GLY A 69 9.76 0.36 -10.16
CA GLY A 69 9.80 1.58 -10.95
C GLY A 69 9.52 2.84 -10.12
N CYS A 70 8.52 2.80 -9.24
CA CYS A 70 8.22 3.88 -8.30
C CYS A 70 9.39 4.13 -7.33
N THR A 71 10.01 3.08 -6.82
CA THR A 71 11.16 3.18 -5.90
C THR A 71 12.36 3.82 -6.60
N GLY A 72 12.70 3.36 -7.81
CA GLY A 72 13.77 3.95 -8.62
C GLY A 72 13.50 5.41 -8.98
N GLY A 73 12.25 5.73 -9.36
CA GLY A 73 11.80 7.10 -9.61
C GLY A 73 11.93 8.00 -8.39
N THR A 74 11.59 7.48 -7.20
CA THR A 74 11.71 8.22 -5.94
C THR A 74 13.17 8.47 -5.57
N LYS A 75 14.07 7.48 -5.74
CA LYS A 75 15.52 7.67 -5.53
C LYS A 75 16.07 8.82 -6.39
N ARG A 76 15.70 8.84 -7.68
CA ARG A 76 16.08 9.92 -8.58
C ARG A 76 15.53 11.28 -8.15
N THR A 77 14.27 11.32 -7.73
CA THR A 77 13.61 12.54 -7.24
C THR A 77 14.30 13.06 -5.98
N LEU A 78 14.62 12.18 -5.02
CA LEU A 78 15.35 12.53 -3.81
C LEU A 78 16.73 13.13 -4.10
N ASN A 79 17.48 12.56 -5.07
CA ASN A 79 18.77 13.11 -5.48
C ASN A 79 18.63 14.53 -6.04
N GLN A 80 17.57 14.79 -6.82
CA GLN A 80 17.28 16.13 -7.34
C GLN A 80 16.86 17.09 -6.21
N MET A 81 16.06 16.63 -5.25
CA MET A 81 15.68 17.42 -4.07
C MET A 81 16.90 17.83 -3.24
N ALA A 82 17.79 16.88 -2.94
CA ALA A 82 18.99 17.14 -2.16
C ALA A 82 19.90 18.14 -2.87
N SER A 83 20.19 17.92 -4.16
CA SER A 83 21.02 18.84 -4.94
C SER A 83 20.42 20.24 -5.05
N TYR A 84 19.10 20.35 -5.25
CA TYR A 84 18.43 21.63 -5.31
C TYR A 84 18.45 22.36 -3.95
N ALA A 85 18.22 21.62 -2.85
CA ALA A 85 18.22 22.17 -1.51
C ALA A 85 19.58 22.74 -1.10
N GLU A 86 20.68 22.09 -1.49
CA GLU A 86 22.04 22.56 -1.26
C GLU A 86 22.37 23.83 -2.04
N GLN A 87 21.89 23.92 -3.30
CA GLN A 87 22.24 25.03 -4.18
C GLN A 87 21.36 26.27 -4.01
N ARG A 88 20.12 26.08 -3.55
CA ARG A 88 19.15 27.18 -3.44
C ARG A 88 19.27 27.88 -2.10
N VAL A 89 19.72 29.13 -2.13
CA VAL A 89 19.83 29.98 -0.95
C VAL A 89 18.60 30.88 -0.83
N GLN A 90 17.99 30.92 0.35
CA GLN A 90 16.94 31.86 0.78
C GLN A 90 17.17 32.23 2.24
N PHE A 91 16.83 33.49 2.61
CA PHE A 91 17.01 34.01 3.98
C PHE A 91 18.45 33.86 4.50
N GLY A 92 19.44 33.90 3.61
CA GLY A 92 20.86 33.82 3.95
C GLY A 92 21.43 32.39 4.08
N HIS A 93 20.62 31.33 3.92
CA HIS A 93 21.03 29.94 4.10
C HIS A 93 20.59 29.04 2.91
N PRO A 94 21.31 27.96 2.59
CA PRO A 94 20.81 26.91 1.71
C PRO A 94 19.47 26.35 2.23
N LEU A 95 18.58 25.96 1.34
CA LEU A 95 17.32 25.32 1.75
C LEU A 95 17.55 24.03 2.57
N ALA A 96 18.68 23.36 2.38
CA ALA A 96 19.07 22.17 3.12
C ALA A 96 19.24 22.41 4.63
N ASP A 97 19.52 23.64 5.05
CA ASP A 97 19.71 23.99 6.47
C ASP A 97 18.39 24.13 7.25
N PHE A 98 17.26 24.23 6.55
CA PHE A 98 15.96 24.38 7.22
C PHE A 98 15.39 23.04 7.65
N GLU A 99 14.97 22.92 8.91
CA GLU A 99 14.40 21.69 9.51
C GLU A 99 13.22 21.12 8.72
N ILE A 100 12.38 21.99 8.12
CA ILE A 100 11.25 21.56 7.27
C ILE A 100 11.76 20.82 6.02
N THR A 101 12.85 21.29 5.40
CA THR A 101 13.49 20.62 4.27
C THR A 101 14.15 19.32 4.70
N GLN A 102 14.87 19.33 5.82
CA GLN A 102 15.52 18.13 6.38
C GLN A 102 14.50 17.04 6.68
N ARG A 103 13.33 17.40 7.25
CA ARG A 103 12.23 16.47 7.48
C ARG A 103 11.71 15.85 6.17
N LYS A 104 11.56 16.63 5.10
CA LYS A 104 11.13 16.12 3.78
C LYS A 104 12.14 15.11 3.22
N LEU A 105 13.41 15.47 3.20
CA LEU A 105 14.49 14.63 2.70
C LEU A 105 14.63 13.33 3.49
N SER A 106 14.68 13.41 4.81
CA SER A 106 14.84 12.26 5.69
C SER A 106 13.65 11.30 5.64
N ARG A 107 12.42 11.81 5.60
CA ARG A 107 11.21 11.01 5.43
C ARG A 107 11.26 10.23 4.12
N ILE A 108 11.52 10.90 2.99
CA ILE A 108 11.56 10.23 1.68
C ILE A 108 12.69 9.20 1.65
N ALA A 109 13.85 9.50 2.22
CA ALA A 109 14.97 8.55 2.31
C ALA A 109 14.61 7.28 3.09
N SER A 110 13.95 7.41 4.25
CA SER A 110 13.51 6.26 5.06
C SER A 110 12.39 5.46 4.36
N GLU A 111 11.46 6.13 3.66
CA GLU A 111 10.43 5.46 2.86
C GLU A 111 11.02 4.70 1.66
N ILE A 112 12.06 5.24 0.98
CA ILE A 112 12.81 4.53 -0.07
C ILE A 112 13.47 3.27 0.50
N TYR A 113 14.11 3.38 1.66
CA TYR A 113 14.76 2.23 2.31
C TYR A 113 13.74 1.13 2.61
N ALA A 114 12.55 1.50 3.09
CA ALA A 114 11.46 0.56 3.34
C ALA A 114 10.93 -0.09 2.05
N SER A 115 10.66 0.71 1.02
CA SER A 115 10.20 0.19 -0.27
C SER A 115 11.21 -0.77 -0.91
N ASP A 116 12.49 -0.42 -0.87
CA ASP A 116 13.59 -1.26 -1.36
C ASP A 116 13.69 -2.58 -0.58
N SER A 117 13.45 -2.53 0.75
CA SER A 117 13.44 -3.72 1.62
C SER A 117 12.26 -4.65 1.30
N MET A 118 11.05 -4.09 1.09
CA MET A 118 9.88 -4.85 0.65
C MET A 118 10.13 -5.53 -0.69
N LEU A 119 10.73 -4.82 -1.65
CA LEU A 119 11.07 -5.35 -2.97
C LEU A 119 12.10 -6.49 -2.89
N GLY A 120 13.08 -6.39 -1.98
CA GLY A 120 14.05 -7.46 -1.74
C GLY A 120 13.39 -8.76 -1.27
N ILE A 121 12.42 -8.67 -0.35
CA ILE A 121 11.62 -9.83 0.08
C ILE A 121 10.81 -10.39 -1.09
N LEU A 122 10.10 -9.53 -1.84
CA LEU A 122 9.30 -9.96 -2.99
C LEU A 122 10.13 -10.65 -4.05
N ALA A 123 11.30 -10.10 -4.41
CA ALA A 123 12.20 -10.73 -5.36
C ALA A 123 12.65 -12.11 -4.87
N SER A 124 12.98 -12.24 -3.59
CA SER A 124 13.33 -13.52 -2.96
C SER A 124 12.20 -14.55 -3.00
N LEU A 125 10.92 -14.14 -2.85
CA LEU A 125 9.78 -15.03 -2.99
C LEU A 125 9.66 -15.55 -4.43
N VAL A 126 9.76 -14.65 -5.40
CA VAL A 126 9.71 -15.01 -6.84
C VAL A 126 10.86 -15.94 -7.22
N ASP A 127 12.09 -15.66 -6.79
CA ASP A 127 13.29 -16.45 -7.09
C ASP A 127 13.21 -17.88 -6.50
N ARG A 128 12.51 -18.05 -5.38
CA ARG A 128 12.23 -19.35 -4.77
C ARG A 128 11.10 -20.13 -5.47
N GLY A 129 10.42 -19.51 -6.41
CA GLY A 129 9.30 -20.10 -7.12
C GLY A 129 7.97 -20.06 -6.35
N ASP A 130 7.84 -19.20 -5.35
CA ASP A 130 6.58 -18.98 -4.65
C ASP A 130 5.55 -18.39 -5.63
N ASN A 131 4.46 -19.11 -5.85
CA ASN A 131 3.43 -18.72 -6.83
C ASN A 131 2.41 -17.71 -6.26
N ASP A 132 2.31 -17.58 -4.94
CA ASP A 132 1.39 -16.67 -4.29
C ASP A 132 2.12 -15.61 -3.46
N PHE A 133 2.41 -14.50 -4.08
CA PHE A 133 2.95 -13.27 -3.50
C PHE A 133 2.01 -12.07 -3.74
N SER A 134 0.74 -12.37 -3.97
CA SER A 134 -0.26 -11.39 -4.40
C SER A 134 -0.52 -10.31 -3.34
N LEU A 135 -0.50 -10.69 -2.07
CA LEU A 135 -0.72 -9.79 -0.93
C LEU A 135 0.47 -8.83 -0.75
N GLU A 136 1.68 -9.37 -0.72
CA GLU A 136 2.92 -8.63 -0.58
C GLU A 136 3.13 -7.68 -1.77
N ALA A 137 2.83 -8.13 -3.00
CA ALA A 137 2.89 -7.30 -4.19
C ALA A 137 1.88 -6.15 -4.14
N ALA A 138 0.67 -6.39 -3.62
CA ALA A 138 -0.33 -5.34 -3.42
C ALA A 138 0.14 -4.32 -2.37
N CYS A 139 0.68 -4.76 -1.23
CA CYS A 139 1.25 -3.89 -0.20
C CYS A 139 2.39 -3.02 -0.75
N ALA A 140 3.34 -3.63 -1.45
CA ALA A 140 4.48 -2.91 -2.04
C ALA A 140 4.03 -1.91 -3.11
N LYS A 141 3.05 -2.27 -3.95
CA LYS A 141 2.50 -1.38 -4.97
C LYS A 141 1.82 -0.16 -4.35
N VAL A 142 0.96 -0.35 -3.36
CA VAL A 142 0.30 0.77 -2.66
C VAL A 142 1.36 1.66 -2.01
N PHE A 143 2.27 1.09 -1.23
CA PHE A 143 3.32 1.84 -0.54
C PHE A 143 4.18 2.66 -1.50
N ALA A 144 4.75 2.03 -2.52
CA ALA A 144 5.67 2.67 -3.46
C ALA A 144 5.00 3.74 -4.33
N SER A 145 3.75 3.50 -4.77
CA SER A 145 3.00 4.48 -5.58
C SER A 145 2.56 5.72 -4.79
N GLU A 146 2.21 5.57 -3.51
CA GLU A 146 1.97 6.70 -2.62
C GLU A 146 3.27 7.48 -2.31
N MET A 147 4.38 6.76 -2.12
CA MET A 147 5.69 7.35 -1.86
C MET A 147 6.17 8.21 -3.04
N VAL A 148 6.14 7.67 -4.27
CA VAL A 148 6.59 8.41 -5.46
C VAL A 148 5.74 9.65 -5.73
N TRP A 149 4.43 9.56 -5.50
CA TRP A 149 3.53 10.70 -5.62
C TRP A 149 3.89 11.80 -4.63
N ARG A 150 4.06 11.47 -3.34
CA ARG A 150 4.48 12.43 -2.31
C ARG A 150 5.84 13.06 -2.62
N ALA A 151 6.80 12.25 -3.04
CA ALA A 151 8.13 12.75 -3.38
C ALA A 151 8.10 13.72 -4.57
N ALA A 152 7.29 13.43 -5.59
CA ALA A 152 7.11 14.29 -6.75
C ALA A 152 6.46 15.63 -6.37
N ASP A 153 5.43 15.61 -5.52
CA ASP A 153 4.75 16.80 -5.01
C ASP A 153 5.71 17.65 -4.15
N GLU A 154 6.45 17.02 -3.23
CA GLU A 154 7.44 17.70 -2.40
C GLU A 154 8.60 18.28 -3.22
N MET A 155 8.97 17.66 -4.33
CA MET A 155 9.97 18.24 -5.26
C MET A 155 9.46 19.51 -5.92
N VAL A 156 8.22 19.51 -6.40
CA VAL A 156 7.59 20.70 -7.00
C VAL A 156 7.51 21.81 -5.94
N GLN A 157 7.06 21.48 -4.73
CA GLN A 157 6.95 22.43 -3.62
C GLN A 157 8.32 23.01 -3.23
N LEU A 158 9.36 22.18 -3.12
CA LEU A 158 10.72 22.60 -2.78
C LEU A 158 11.32 23.52 -3.83
N ALA A 159 11.08 23.23 -5.12
CA ALA A 159 11.58 24.02 -6.23
C ALA A 159 10.81 25.33 -6.45
N GLY A 160 9.63 25.49 -5.81
CA GLY A 160 8.80 26.68 -5.93
C GLY A 160 8.40 26.94 -7.39
N GLY A 161 8.50 28.19 -7.85
CA GLY A 161 8.14 28.55 -9.22
C GLY A 161 8.88 27.73 -10.29
N ARG A 162 10.13 27.33 -10.04
CA ARG A 162 10.87 26.42 -10.93
C ARG A 162 10.26 25.01 -10.98
N GLY A 163 9.59 24.58 -9.92
CA GLY A 163 8.88 23.30 -9.88
C GLY A 163 7.67 23.27 -10.81
N TYR A 164 7.08 24.42 -11.10
CA TYR A 164 5.82 24.55 -11.83
C TYR A 164 6.01 24.81 -13.34
N VAL A 165 7.18 25.23 -13.79
CA VAL A 165 7.42 25.62 -15.18
C VAL A 165 8.13 24.53 -15.98
N LYS A 166 7.79 24.40 -17.27
CA LYS A 166 8.22 23.33 -18.18
C LYS A 166 9.72 23.14 -18.43
N PRO A 167 10.60 24.18 -18.45
CA PRO A 167 12.03 23.95 -18.66
C PRO A 167 12.69 23.02 -17.63
N TYR A 168 12.04 22.84 -16.48
CA TYR A 168 12.48 21.93 -15.43
C TYR A 168 11.70 20.61 -15.45
N PRO A 169 12.28 19.48 -15.03
CA PRO A 169 11.63 18.18 -15.14
C PRO A 169 10.56 17.93 -14.07
N TYR A 170 10.41 18.80 -13.07
CA TYR A 170 9.67 18.54 -11.83
C TYR A 170 8.16 18.40 -12.06
N GLU A 171 7.55 19.31 -12.84
CA GLU A 171 6.14 19.25 -13.19
C GLU A 171 5.79 17.97 -13.98
N ARG A 172 6.73 17.51 -14.84
CA ARG A 172 6.56 16.28 -15.59
C ARG A 172 6.62 15.05 -14.68
N ILE A 173 7.59 15.00 -13.74
CA ILE A 173 7.70 13.92 -12.76
C ILE A 173 6.39 13.80 -11.98
N LEU A 174 5.80 14.92 -11.54
CA LEU A 174 4.51 14.94 -10.86
C LEU A 174 3.40 14.36 -11.74
N ARG A 175 3.24 14.81 -12.97
CA ARG A 175 2.22 14.32 -13.90
C ARG A 175 2.39 12.84 -14.23
N ASP A 176 3.61 12.39 -14.46
CA ASP A 176 3.92 11.01 -14.81
C ASP A 176 3.73 10.07 -13.62
N SER A 177 3.98 10.53 -12.39
CA SER A 177 3.79 9.72 -11.18
C SER A 177 2.32 9.49 -10.82
N ARG A 178 1.39 10.36 -11.26
CA ARG A 178 -0.02 10.34 -10.83
C ARG A 178 -0.74 9.03 -11.15
N ILE A 179 -0.45 8.45 -12.30
CA ILE A 179 -1.11 7.23 -12.77
C ILE A 179 -0.80 6.00 -11.91
N ASN A 180 0.36 6.00 -11.22
CA ASN A 180 0.82 4.86 -10.43
C ASN A 180 -0.15 4.48 -9.30
N ARG A 181 -0.98 5.41 -8.84
CA ARG A 181 -2.03 5.16 -7.84
C ARG A 181 -3.31 4.59 -8.43
N ILE A 182 -3.44 4.55 -9.78
CA ILE A 182 -4.67 4.19 -10.50
C ILE A 182 -4.54 2.83 -11.19
N PHE A 183 -3.53 2.64 -12.02
CA PHE A 183 -3.37 1.41 -12.79
C PHE A 183 -2.79 0.27 -11.95
N GLU A 184 -2.75 -0.96 -12.46
CA GLU A 184 -2.40 -2.20 -11.75
C GLU A 184 -3.27 -2.48 -10.51
N GLY A 185 -4.49 -1.90 -10.53
CA GLY A 185 -5.43 -1.85 -9.42
C GLY A 185 -5.32 -0.55 -8.62
N ALA A 186 -6.40 0.24 -8.59
CA ALA A 186 -6.44 1.48 -7.82
C ALA A 186 -6.08 1.22 -6.35
N ASN A 187 -5.36 2.15 -5.73
CA ASN A 187 -4.86 1.96 -4.38
C ASN A 187 -5.98 1.71 -3.36
N GLU A 188 -7.15 2.31 -3.56
CA GLU A 188 -8.35 2.08 -2.76
C GLU A 188 -8.83 0.63 -2.88
N VAL A 189 -8.87 0.09 -4.11
CA VAL A 189 -9.26 -1.31 -4.37
C VAL A 189 -8.25 -2.28 -3.78
N LEU A 190 -6.95 -1.98 -3.90
CA LEU A 190 -5.90 -2.83 -3.31
C LEU A 190 -5.93 -2.83 -1.79
N ARG A 191 -6.25 -1.71 -1.14
CA ARG A 191 -6.47 -1.67 0.31
C ARG A 191 -7.61 -2.60 0.73
N LEU A 192 -8.72 -2.60 0.00
CA LEU A 192 -9.81 -3.54 0.27
C LEU A 192 -9.36 -5.00 0.07
N PHE A 193 -8.60 -5.28 -1.00
CA PHE A 193 -8.04 -6.60 -1.25
C PHE A 193 -7.13 -7.06 -0.10
N ILE A 194 -6.20 -6.20 0.35
CA ILE A 194 -5.28 -6.49 1.46
C ILE A 194 -6.04 -6.79 2.75
N ALA A 195 -7.00 -5.93 3.11
CA ALA A 195 -7.77 -6.10 4.34
C ALA A 195 -8.65 -7.35 4.30
N LEU A 196 -9.35 -7.61 3.19
CA LEU A 196 -10.24 -8.77 3.05
C LEU A 196 -9.46 -10.08 3.13
N ASN A 197 -8.28 -10.17 2.54
CA ASN A 197 -7.39 -11.33 2.72
C ASN A 197 -6.96 -11.48 4.18
N GLY A 198 -6.63 -10.38 4.86
CA GLY A 198 -6.25 -10.38 6.27
C GLY A 198 -7.38 -10.79 7.23
N VAL A 199 -8.65 -10.55 6.88
CA VAL A 199 -9.81 -10.91 7.72
C VAL A 199 -10.37 -12.30 7.43
N GLN A 200 -10.02 -12.94 6.31
CA GLN A 200 -10.60 -14.22 5.89
C GLN A 200 -10.32 -15.35 6.89
N ALA A 201 -9.06 -15.61 7.21
CA ALA A 201 -8.69 -16.68 8.15
C ALA A 201 -9.26 -16.48 9.57
N PRO A 202 -9.20 -15.28 10.19
CA PRO A 202 -9.89 -15.02 11.45
C PRO A 202 -11.40 -15.22 11.39
N ALA A 203 -12.06 -14.84 10.28
CA ALA A 203 -13.50 -15.02 10.10
C ALA A 203 -13.90 -16.50 10.00
N GLU A 204 -13.12 -17.31 9.29
CA GLU A 204 -13.31 -18.77 9.20
C GLU A 204 -13.16 -19.43 10.57
N ALA A 205 -12.11 -19.10 11.32
CA ALA A 205 -11.91 -19.59 12.69
C ALA A 205 -13.07 -19.25 13.61
N LEU A 206 -13.63 -18.03 13.51
CA LEU A 206 -14.82 -17.63 14.30
C LEU A 206 -16.08 -18.40 13.89
N LYS A 207 -16.28 -18.71 12.60
CA LYS A 207 -17.39 -19.57 12.14
C LYS A 207 -17.27 -20.98 12.69
N GLU A 208 -16.07 -21.57 12.69
CA GLU A 208 -15.80 -22.88 13.26
C GLU A 208 -16.13 -22.90 14.77
N VAL A 209 -15.67 -21.92 15.53
CA VAL A 209 -15.97 -21.77 16.95
C VAL A 209 -17.48 -21.61 17.17
N GLY A 210 -18.17 -20.80 16.38
CA GLY A 210 -19.62 -20.64 16.44
C GLY A 210 -20.37 -21.95 16.18
N SER A 211 -19.90 -22.77 15.26
CA SER A 211 -20.43 -24.11 15.00
C SER A 211 -20.13 -25.09 16.14
N ALA A 212 -18.94 -24.99 16.74
CA ALA A 212 -18.49 -25.82 17.84
C ALA A 212 -19.28 -25.55 19.13
N LEU A 213 -19.71 -24.30 19.36
CA LEU A 213 -20.57 -23.92 20.48
C LEU A 213 -21.95 -24.56 20.44
N ARG A 214 -22.43 -25.02 19.27
CA ARG A 214 -23.68 -25.76 19.14
C ARG A 214 -23.56 -27.20 19.64
N ARG A 215 -22.32 -27.74 19.78
CA ARG A 215 -22.02 -29.09 20.29
C ARG A 215 -20.79 -29.07 21.20
N PRO A 216 -20.85 -28.40 22.37
CA PRO A 216 -19.66 -28.06 23.16
C PRO A 216 -18.89 -29.27 23.67
N LEU A 217 -19.57 -30.35 24.06
CA LEU A 217 -18.93 -31.57 24.57
C LEU A 217 -18.08 -32.32 23.51
N ARG A 218 -18.41 -32.20 22.24
CA ARG A 218 -17.65 -32.83 21.14
C ARG A 218 -16.45 -32.01 20.70
N ASN A 219 -16.46 -30.71 20.95
CA ASN A 219 -15.49 -29.74 20.42
C ASN A 219 -14.68 -29.03 21.53
N LEU A 220 -14.55 -29.64 22.70
CA LEU A 220 -13.88 -29.06 23.87
C LEU A 220 -12.44 -28.66 23.57
N GLY A 221 -11.71 -29.46 22.77
CA GLY A 221 -10.33 -29.15 22.38
C GLY A 221 -10.22 -27.91 21.48
N LEU A 222 -11.11 -27.73 20.52
CA LEU A 222 -11.17 -26.59 19.63
C LEU A 222 -11.54 -25.31 20.38
N LEU A 223 -12.53 -25.40 21.29
CA LEU A 223 -12.97 -24.27 22.13
C LEU A 223 -11.88 -23.83 23.11
N SER A 224 -11.19 -24.79 23.75
CA SER A 224 -10.10 -24.47 24.68
C SER A 224 -8.88 -23.89 23.94
N GLY A 225 -8.52 -24.41 22.78
CA GLY A 225 -7.45 -23.89 21.94
C GLY A 225 -7.72 -22.45 21.49
N TYR A 226 -8.93 -22.17 21.03
CA TYR A 226 -9.37 -20.84 20.67
C TYR A 226 -9.34 -19.87 21.84
N ALA A 227 -9.90 -20.25 22.99
CA ALA A 227 -9.89 -19.43 24.21
C ALA A 227 -8.46 -19.13 24.68
N THR A 228 -7.56 -20.12 24.63
CA THR A 228 -6.15 -19.95 25.00
C THR A 228 -5.43 -19.00 24.05
N SER A 229 -5.63 -19.13 22.73
CA SER A 229 -5.03 -18.23 21.75
C SER A 229 -5.51 -16.78 21.93
N ARG A 230 -6.78 -16.58 22.26
CA ARG A 230 -7.36 -15.24 22.55
C ARG A 230 -6.82 -14.62 23.83
N VAL A 231 -6.64 -15.43 24.88
CA VAL A 231 -6.02 -14.94 26.12
C VAL A 231 -4.59 -14.53 25.85
N LYS A 232 -3.81 -15.34 25.13
CA LYS A 232 -2.43 -14.99 24.73
C LYS A 232 -2.39 -13.70 23.93
N LEU A 233 -3.27 -13.53 22.94
CA LEU A 233 -3.38 -12.33 22.14
C LEU A 233 -3.70 -11.08 22.99
N ARG A 234 -4.65 -11.19 23.93
CA ARG A 234 -5.03 -10.10 24.86
C ARG A 234 -3.93 -9.74 25.85
N LEU A 235 -3.11 -10.71 26.24
CA LEU A 235 -1.98 -10.51 27.16
C LEU A 235 -0.71 -10.03 26.42
N GLY A 236 -0.77 -9.81 25.10
CA GLY A 236 0.40 -9.45 24.30
C GLY A 236 1.42 -10.58 24.17
N GLN A 237 1.05 -11.81 24.56
CA GLN A 237 1.85 -13.01 24.40
C GLN A 237 1.65 -13.56 22.98
N THR A 238 2.14 -12.80 21.99
CA THR A 238 2.33 -13.33 20.63
C THR A 238 3.51 -14.31 20.66
N SER A 239 3.49 -15.26 19.72
CA SER A 239 4.67 -16.07 19.44
C SER A 239 5.84 -15.11 19.21
N THR A 240 6.80 -15.11 20.11
CA THR A 240 8.06 -14.42 19.89
C THR A 240 8.61 -14.92 18.57
N LEU A 241 8.87 -13.99 17.64
CA LEU A 241 9.65 -14.33 16.46
C LEU A 241 10.97 -14.89 16.97
N ASP A 242 11.20 -16.19 16.76
CA ASP A 242 12.42 -16.89 17.15
C ASP A 242 13.59 -16.49 16.21
N ILE A 243 13.80 -15.17 16.14
CA ILE A 243 14.84 -14.55 15.33
C ILE A 243 15.73 -13.76 16.29
N GLU A 244 16.98 -14.15 16.34
CA GLU A 244 18.01 -13.40 17.05
C GLU A 244 18.33 -12.13 16.26
N LEU A 245 18.04 -10.97 16.85
CA LEU A 245 18.35 -9.68 16.28
C LEU A 245 19.44 -8.99 17.10
N HIS A 246 20.25 -8.18 16.44
CA HIS A 246 21.22 -7.32 17.12
C HIS A 246 20.50 -6.39 18.12
N ASP A 247 21.14 -6.09 19.25
CA ASP A 247 20.56 -5.30 20.35
C ASP A 247 20.00 -3.94 19.89
N ARG A 248 20.61 -3.31 18.91
CA ARG A 248 20.15 -2.06 18.30
C ARG A 248 18.76 -2.17 17.68
N LEU A 249 18.34 -3.34 17.23
CA LEU A 249 17.06 -3.59 16.57
C LEU A 249 16.01 -4.19 17.51
N ARG A 250 16.39 -4.61 18.71
CA ARG A 250 15.49 -5.29 19.68
C ARG A 250 14.24 -4.48 19.97
N LYS A 251 14.37 -3.16 20.20
CA LYS A 251 13.24 -2.26 20.43
C LYS A 251 12.24 -2.25 19.27
N HIS A 252 12.71 -2.28 18.03
CA HIS A 252 11.84 -2.30 16.85
C HIS A 252 11.13 -3.65 16.70
N LYS A 253 11.81 -4.76 17.07
CA LYS A 253 11.17 -6.09 17.14
C LYS A 253 10.02 -6.08 18.15
N GLU A 254 10.24 -5.61 19.37
CA GLU A 254 9.22 -5.53 20.41
C GLU A 254 8.01 -4.70 19.97
N TYR A 255 8.24 -3.53 19.37
CA TYR A 255 7.15 -2.71 18.82
C TYR A 255 6.42 -3.41 17.67
N PHE A 256 7.14 -4.09 16.78
CA PHE A 256 6.53 -4.84 15.70
C PHE A 256 5.63 -5.96 16.24
N GLU A 257 6.12 -6.77 17.16
CA GLU A 257 5.35 -7.85 17.79
C GLU A 257 4.09 -7.33 18.50
N GLN A 258 4.21 -6.22 19.23
CA GLN A 258 3.08 -5.55 19.85
C GLN A 258 2.04 -5.10 18.80
N HIS A 259 2.48 -4.46 17.73
CA HIS A 259 1.57 -3.96 16.69
C HIS A 259 0.90 -5.11 15.93
N VAL A 260 1.58 -6.24 15.70
CA VAL A 260 0.97 -7.46 15.13
C VAL A 260 -0.16 -7.97 16.02
N ALA A 261 0.07 -8.06 17.34
CA ALA A 261 -0.97 -8.45 18.30
C ALA A 261 -2.16 -7.48 18.31
N GLU A 262 -1.87 -6.18 18.22
CA GLU A 262 -2.88 -5.13 18.17
C GLU A 262 -3.72 -5.19 16.89
N LEU A 263 -3.10 -5.44 15.72
CA LEU A 263 -3.80 -5.65 14.45
C LEU A 263 -4.73 -6.86 14.54
N GLY A 264 -4.22 -8.00 15.01
CA GLY A 264 -5.03 -9.20 15.21
C GLY A 264 -6.24 -8.96 16.12
N SER A 265 -6.03 -8.31 17.28
CA SER A 265 -7.10 -7.96 18.21
C SER A 265 -8.11 -6.98 17.61
N ALA A 266 -7.66 -6.01 16.81
CA ALA A 266 -8.55 -5.06 16.12
C ALA A 266 -9.41 -5.78 15.06
N THR A 267 -8.78 -6.62 14.24
CA THR A 267 -9.46 -7.42 13.21
C THR A 267 -10.56 -8.27 13.83
N ASP A 268 -10.27 -8.97 14.91
CA ASP A 268 -11.22 -9.78 15.63
C ASP A 268 -12.43 -9.01 16.14
N ARG A 269 -12.17 -7.84 16.76
CA ARG A 269 -13.26 -6.98 17.25
C ARG A 269 -14.17 -6.51 16.12
N LEU A 270 -13.59 -6.17 14.97
CA LEU A 270 -14.34 -5.72 13.80
C LEU A 270 -15.17 -6.86 13.20
N ILE A 271 -14.61 -8.07 13.07
CA ILE A 271 -15.35 -9.25 12.60
C ILE A 271 -16.54 -9.55 13.53
N ILE A 272 -16.33 -9.52 14.85
CA ILE A 272 -17.40 -9.78 15.82
C ILE A 272 -18.50 -8.70 15.74
N ARG A 273 -18.12 -7.43 15.58
CA ARG A 273 -19.05 -6.29 15.53
C ARG A 273 -19.85 -6.26 14.24
N HIS A 274 -19.17 -6.38 13.09
CA HIS A 274 -19.79 -6.19 11.76
C HIS A 274 -20.23 -7.50 11.11
N ARG A 275 -19.72 -8.65 11.55
CA ARG A 275 -20.00 -9.97 10.97
C ARG A 275 -19.81 -9.96 9.44
N GLU A 276 -20.80 -10.42 8.68
CA GLU A 276 -20.75 -10.44 7.20
C GLU A 276 -20.74 -9.04 6.58
N GLN A 277 -21.25 -8.02 7.28
CA GLN A 277 -21.25 -6.63 6.81
C GLN A 277 -19.87 -5.97 6.84
N ILE A 278 -18.84 -6.63 7.37
CA ILE A 278 -17.47 -6.10 7.36
C ILE A 278 -16.98 -5.83 5.95
N VAL A 279 -17.42 -6.60 4.96
CA VAL A 279 -17.03 -6.43 3.55
C VAL A 279 -17.50 -5.09 2.96
N ASP A 280 -18.57 -4.51 3.52
CA ASP A 280 -19.13 -3.21 3.12
C ASP A 280 -18.54 -2.04 3.93
N SER A 281 -17.77 -2.35 5.00
CA SER A 281 -17.19 -1.36 5.91
C SER A 281 -15.85 -0.83 5.36
N GLN A 282 -15.86 -0.23 4.16
CA GLN A 282 -14.66 0.13 3.40
C GLN A 282 -13.68 1.02 4.16
N LEU A 283 -14.14 1.99 4.96
CA LEU A 283 -13.28 2.86 5.76
C LEU A 283 -12.53 2.09 6.86
N MET A 284 -13.17 1.09 7.47
CA MET A 284 -12.51 0.22 8.45
C MET A 284 -11.50 -0.71 7.77
N LEU A 285 -11.84 -1.24 6.59
CA LEU A 285 -10.95 -2.08 5.80
C LEU A 285 -9.73 -1.30 5.30
N GLU A 286 -9.89 -0.05 4.88
CA GLU A 286 -8.78 0.83 4.49
C GLU A 286 -7.78 1.01 5.64
N ARG A 287 -8.27 1.31 6.85
CA ARG A 287 -7.43 1.47 8.05
C ARG A 287 -6.67 0.17 8.41
N LEU A 288 -7.34 -0.98 8.32
CA LEU A 288 -6.69 -2.28 8.52
C LEU A 288 -5.60 -2.55 7.47
N ALA A 289 -5.88 -2.22 6.20
CA ALA A 289 -4.91 -2.38 5.12
C ALA A 289 -3.67 -1.51 5.34
N ASP A 290 -3.85 -0.23 5.70
CA ASP A 290 -2.74 0.67 5.96
C ASP A 290 -1.90 0.21 7.16
N MET A 291 -2.53 -0.34 8.21
CA MET A 291 -1.82 -0.98 9.32
C MET A 291 -1.01 -2.19 8.86
N ALA A 292 -1.57 -3.05 8.01
CA ALA A 292 -0.90 -4.24 7.47
C ALA A 292 0.29 -3.85 6.56
N ILE A 293 0.12 -2.83 5.72
CA ILE A 293 1.18 -2.29 4.86
C ILE A 293 2.35 -1.75 5.70
N ASP A 294 2.06 -0.97 6.74
CA ASP A 294 3.09 -0.45 7.65
C ASP A 294 3.82 -1.57 8.40
N LEU A 295 3.13 -2.65 8.79
CA LEU A 295 3.76 -3.81 9.41
C LEU A 295 4.65 -4.58 8.44
N PHE A 296 4.19 -4.85 7.22
CA PHE A 296 5.02 -5.52 6.23
C PHE A 296 6.28 -4.72 5.90
N ALA A 297 6.14 -3.40 5.72
CA ALA A 297 7.27 -2.51 5.51
C ALA A 297 8.24 -2.50 6.71
N THR A 298 7.71 -2.46 7.94
CA THR A 298 8.54 -2.49 9.17
C THR A 298 9.32 -3.79 9.31
N ALA A 299 8.66 -4.95 9.10
CA ALA A 299 9.34 -6.25 9.10
C ALA A 299 10.46 -6.32 8.06
N SER A 300 10.18 -5.82 6.85
CA SER A 300 11.13 -5.79 5.73
C SER A 300 12.37 -4.94 6.06
N VAL A 301 12.17 -3.78 6.68
CA VAL A 301 13.26 -2.87 7.09
C VAL A 301 14.12 -3.52 8.17
N ILE A 302 13.50 -4.10 9.20
CA ILE A 302 14.22 -4.78 10.29
C ILE A 302 15.04 -5.94 9.73
N ALA A 303 14.44 -6.80 8.91
CA ALA A 303 15.11 -7.94 8.31
C ALA A 303 16.31 -7.53 7.44
N ARG A 304 16.16 -6.53 6.59
CA ARG A 304 17.25 -6.01 5.76
C ARG A 304 18.36 -5.41 6.61
N THR A 305 18.03 -4.62 7.63
CA THR A 305 19.03 -3.98 8.48
C THR A 305 19.81 -5.02 9.27
N GLN A 306 19.14 -6.07 9.78
CA GLN A 306 19.81 -7.20 10.42
C GLN A 306 20.77 -7.91 9.46
N SER A 307 20.29 -8.23 8.26
CA SER A 307 21.14 -8.89 7.25
C SER A 307 22.39 -8.08 6.90
N LEU A 308 22.27 -6.75 6.81
CA LEU A 308 23.41 -5.87 6.56
C LEU A 308 24.39 -5.82 7.75
N ILE A 309 23.88 -5.84 8.98
CA ILE A 309 24.72 -5.93 10.20
C ILE A 309 25.48 -7.25 10.22
N ASP A 310 24.82 -8.37 9.89
CA ASP A 310 25.43 -9.70 9.86
C ASP A 310 26.51 -9.80 8.77
N GLU A 311 26.27 -9.18 7.61
CA GLU A 311 27.20 -9.21 6.47
C GLU A 311 28.42 -8.30 6.67
N ARG A 312 28.21 -7.08 7.21
CA ARG A 312 29.21 -6.00 7.17
C ARG A 312 29.71 -5.55 8.53
N GLY A 313 29.08 -6.00 9.60
CA GLY A 313 29.30 -5.51 10.95
C GLY A 313 28.58 -4.19 11.25
N ILE A 314 28.19 -3.99 12.49
CA ILE A 314 27.39 -2.85 12.94
C ILE A 314 28.07 -1.50 12.68
N GLU A 315 29.38 -1.42 12.83
CA GLU A 315 30.16 -0.18 12.69
C GLU A 315 30.06 0.43 11.28
N THR A 316 29.73 -0.37 10.29
CA THR A 316 29.58 0.09 8.90
C THR A 316 28.13 0.41 8.51
N CYS A 317 27.16 0.08 9.37
CA CYS A 317 25.72 0.17 9.07
C CYS A 317 25.02 1.37 9.75
N GLU A 318 25.75 2.39 10.18
CA GLU A 318 25.19 3.54 10.90
C GLU A 318 24.05 4.22 10.11
N ARG A 319 24.23 4.40 8.80
CA ARG A 319 23.23 5.06 7.93
C ARG A 319 21.98 4.22 7.77
N GLU A 320 22.13 2.92 7.56
CA GLU A 320 21.03 1.98 7.41
C GLU A 320 20.25 1.84 8.73
N ILE A 321 20.93 1.84 9.86
CA ILE A 321 20.31 1.84 11.19
C ILE A 321 19.52 3.13 11.40
N ALA A 322 20.06 4.30 11.04
CA ALA A 322 19.34 5.57 11.15
C ALA A 322 18.08 5.60 10.28
N LEU A 323 18.13 5.05 9.06
CA LEU A 323 16.96 4.91 8.18
C LEU A 323 15.93 3.94 8.78
N CYS A 324 16.36 2.83 9.34
CA CYS A 324 15.53 1.86 10.04
C CYS A 324 14.83 2.51 11.26
N ASP A 325 15.60 3.18 12.11
CA ASP A 325 15.08 3.86 13.31
C ASP A 325 13.99 4.88 12.93
N LEU A 326 14.27 5.74 11.96
CA LEU A 326 13.32 6.77 11.52
C LEU A 326 12.06 6.14 10.93
N PHE A 327 12.22 5.15 10.03
CA PHE A 327 11.07 4.51 9.39
C PHE A 327 10.17 3.82 10.42
N CYS A 328 10.74 3.02 11.34
CA CYS A 328 9.98 2.28 12.35
C CYS A 328 9.18 3.24 13.26
N VAL A 329 9.77 4.38 13.64
CA VAL A 329 9.07 5.42 14.44
C VAL A 329 7.91 6.02 13.67
N GLU A 330 8.10 6.41 12.41
CA GLU A 330 7.06 7.02 11.58
C GLU A 330 5.95 6.00 11.22
N ALA A 331 6.30 4.77 10.88
CA ALA A 331 5.34 3.69 10.65
C ALA A 331 4.50 3.41 11.91
N GLY A 332 5.13 3.35 13.08
CA GLY A 332 4.42 3.19 14.34
C GLY A 332 3.45 4.34 14.67
N ARG A 333 3.77 5.58 14.27
CA ARG A 333 2.84 6.72 14.39
C ARG A 333 1.61 6.54 13.49
N ARG A 334 1.81 6.17 12.22
CA ARG A 334 0.71 5.91 11.28
C ARG A 334 -0.15 4.74 11.74
N PHE A 335 0.48 3.64 12.18
CA PHE A 335 -0.20 2.48 12.72
C PHE A 335 -1.13 2.86 13.89
N ARG A 336 -0.61 3.59 14.89
CA ARG A 336 -1.41 4.01 16.04
C ARG A 336 -2.55 4.96 15.66
N ALA A 337 -2.33 5.85 14.69
CA ALA A 337 -3.37 6.73 14.17
C ALA A 337 -4.52 5.91 13.55
N ASN A 338 -4.21 4.96 12.66
CA ASN A 338 -5.21 4.08 12.04
C ASN A 338 -5.92 3.21 13.08
N ARG A 339 -5.17 2.63 14.03
CA ARG A 339 -5.75 1.85 15.11
C ARG A 339 -6.74 2.67 15.96
N GLY A 340 -6.40 3.91 16.28
CA GLY A 340 -7.28 4.83 17.02
C GLY A 340 -8.60 5.11 16.31
N MET A 341 -8.61 5.01 14.98
CA MET A 341 -9.81 5.20 14.15
C MET A 341 -10.64 3.91 13.92
N LEU A 342 -10.38 2.83 14.68
CA LEU A 342 -11.15 1.58 14.62
C LEU A 342 -12.13 1.42 15.79
N ASP A 343 -12.39 2.47 16.54
CA ASP A 343 -13.31 2.47 17.68
C ASP A 343 -14.75 2.87 17.30
N SER A 344 -15.67 2.80 18.27
CA SER A 344 -17.08 3.15 18.06
C SER A 344 -17.31 4.65 17.85
N ARG A 345 -16.44 5.52 18.35
CA ARG A 345 -16.56 6.96 18.16
C ARG A 345 -16.27 7.34 16.72
N GLU A 346 -15.26 6.73 16.13
CA GLU A 346 -14.94 6.95 14.71
C GLU A 346 -16.05 6.42 13.80
N GLU A 347 -16.78 5.38 14.21
CA GLU A 347 -17.95 4.90 13.47
C GLU A 347 -19.05 5.97 13.37
N GLU A 348 -19.27 6.77 14.42
CA GLU A 348 -20.17 7.92 14.39
C GLU A 348 -19.68 8.98 13.40
N VAL A 349 -18.37 9.26 13.39
CA VAL A 349 -17.75 10.17 12.41
C VAL A 349 -17.90 9.63 11.00
N ASP A 350 -17.71 8.33 10.78
CA ASP A 350 -17.89 7.69 9.47
C ASP A 350 -19.37 7.76 9.01
N ASN A 351 -20.32 7.65 9.91
CA ASN A 351 -21.74 7.89 9.61
C ASN A 351 -22.01 9.34 9.22
N THR A 352 -21.39 10.29 9.92
CA THR A 352 -21.46 11.72 9.54
C THR A 352 -20.86 11.96 8.16
N ARG A 353 -19.70 11.35 7.83
CA ARG A 353 -19.09 11.42 6.48
C ARG A 353 -20.05 10.92 5.40
N ARG A 354 -20.75 9.78 5.64
CA ARG A 354 -21.75 9.24 4.72
C ARG A 354 -22.93 10.20 4.54
N GLY A 355 -23.42 10.81 5.62
CA GLY A 355 -24.49 11.80 5.58
C GLY A 355 -24.12 13.03 4.74
N VAL A 356 -22.93 13.61 5.01
CA VAL A 356 -22.42 14.75 4.23
C VAL A 356 -22.25 14.39 2.75
N ALA A 357 -21.72 13.19 2.44
CA ALA A 357 -21.62 12.72 1.08
C ALA A 357 -22.98 12.56 0.42
N GLY A 358 -24.03 12.17 1.17
CA GLY A 358 -25.42 12.16 0.74
C GLY A 358 -25.88 13.54 0.28
N PHE A 359 -25.69 14.57 1.10
CA PHE A 359 -26.03 15.96 0.77
C PHE A 359 -25.31 16.46 -0.49
N VAL A 360 -24.02 16.18 -0.62
CA VAL A 360 -23.23 16.53 -1.83
C VAL A 360 -23.81 15.86 -3.09
N ARG A 361 -24.24 14.60 -2.98
CA ARG A 361 -24.84 13.86 -4.12
C ARG A 361 -26.22 14.40 -4.50
N GLU A 362 -27.06 14.67 -3.51
CA GLU A 362 -28.41 15.23 -3.71
C GLU A 362 -28.33 16.64 -4.30
N GLY A 363 -27.43 17.49 -3.77
CA GLY A 363 -27.19 18.84 -4.29
C GLY A 363 -26.35 18.89 -5.57
N LYS A 364 -25.85 17.73 -6.07
CA LYS A 364 -24.95 17.63 -7.23
C LYS A 364 -23.72 18.53 -7.12
N GLY A 365 -23.26 18.81 -5.90
CA GLY A 365 -22.11 19.65 -5.60
C GLY A 365 -22.15 20.23 -4.20
N TYR A 366 -21.50 21.37 -4.00
CA TYR A 366 -21.54 22.09 -2.72
C TYR A 366 -22.94 22.63 -2.48
N PHE A 367 -23.51 22.33 -1.32
CA PHE A 367 -24.92 22.54 -1.01
C PHE A 367 -25.20 23.72 -0.06
N VAL A 368 -24.16 24.35 0.47
CA VAL A 368 -24.31 25.57 1.28
C VAL A 368 -24.26 26.76 0.35
N THR A 369 -25.37 27.51 0.27
CA THR A 369 -25.43 28.75 -0.51
C THR A 369 -24.74 29.86 0.26
N ASP A 370 -23.78 30.54 -0.38
CA ASP A 370 -23.21 31.77 0.12
C ASP A 370 -24.25 32.89 -0.06
N ALA A 371 -24.79 33.39 1.03
CA ALA A 371 -25.69 34.55 1.03
C ALA A 371 -25.09 35.82 0.36
N ILE A 372 -23.77 35.81 0.12
CA ILE A 372 -23.01 36.88 -0.55
C ILE A 372 -23.16 36.83 -2.08
N LEU A 373 -23.62 35.69 -2.67
CA LEU A 373 -23.75 35.50 -4.11
C LEU A 373 -25.21 35.62 -4.59
N GLU A 374 -26.16 35.92 -3.72
CA GLU A 374 -27.60 36.06 -4.04
C GLU A 374 -28.03 37.52 -4.25
N GLU A 375 -27.10 38.50 -4.41
CA GLU A 375 -27.42 39.88 -4.81
C GLU A 375 -27.10 40.15 -6.29
#